data_e38e4d709659cb87db684aac15b939bb
#
_entry.id   e38e4d709659cb87db684aac15b939bb
#
_cell.length_a   1.000
_cell.length_b   1.000
_cell.length_c   1.000
_cell.angle_alpha   90.00
_cell.angle_beta   90.00
_cell.angle_gamma   90.00
#
_symmetry.space_group_name_H-M   'P 1'
#
loop_
_entity.id
_entity.type
_entity.pdbx_description
1 polymer ?
#
loop_
_entity_poly.entity_id
_entity_poly.type
_entity_poly.pdbx_seq_one_letter_code
_entity_poly.pdbx_strand_id
1 'polypeptide(L)'
;NMENAVIGLDSHTVENRKVVLENDMIEQWSSVNKESDNLSSALTKVLSNHQMDMQGFMGSGKVQEEYLETVFYDMVEVLQYNSTSGIFLVLGNDGDTDSEGEYKGFWVRDSDPQTKTASRTDLLMERGSKVLSQNMSISLDTSWHTDFHFQGNGKRDADDFFYQPYITAENYVDSRTSMENLGYWSKPFILEEFYKDNHKMITYSAPLVYDKTVYGVLGIEVGVNDLTKFFPVKDLDSDLNAGFALVVDHGNGNYEGIAGEGALYDAVSR
;
A
#
# COMPACT_ATOMS: atom_id res chain seq x y z
N ASN A 1 -33.41 -23.17 -20.74
CA ASN A 1 -32.36 -23.11 -21.76
C ASN A 1 -31.02 -23.25 -21.05
N MET A 2 -30.26 -24.28 -21.34
CA MET A 2 -29.06 -24.68 -20.60
C MET A 2 -28.00 -23.56 -20.63
N GLU A 3 -27.82 -22.90 -21.77
CA GLU A 3 -26.89 -21.78 -21.96
C GLU A 3 -27.19 -20.59 -21.03
N ASN A 4 -28.45 -20.18 -20.90
CA ASN A 4 -28.85 -19.09 -19.98
C ASN A 4 -28.68 -19.48 -18.50
N ALA A 5 -28.73 -20.76 -18.16
CA ALA A 5 -28.53 -21.25 -16.82
C ALA A 5 -27.01 -21.21 -16.45
N VAL A 6 -26.16 -21.58 -17.39
CA VAL A 6 -24.67 -21.49 -17.21
C VAL A 6 -24.21 -20.05 -17.04
N ILE A 7 -24.63 -19.14 -17.93
CA ILE A 7 -24.33 -17.72 -17.82
C ILE A 7 -24.79 -17.12 -16.48
N GLY A 8 -25.97 -17.53 -16.00
CA GLY A 8 -26.49 -17.07 -14.71
C GLY A 8 -25.69 -17.60 -13.51
N LEU A 9 -25.18 -18.82 -13.58
CA LEU A 9 -24.37 -19.44 -12.53
C LEU A 9 -22.98 -18.77 -12.46
N ASP A 10 -22.32 -18.56 -13.62
CA ASP A 10 -21.02 -17.91 -13.70
C ASP A 10 -21.09 -16.46 -13.21
N SER A 11 -22.13 -15.71 -13.60
CA SER A 11 -22.35 -14.34 -13.12
C SER A 11 -22.54 -14.27 -11.61
N HIS A 12 -23.23 -15.24 -11.02
CA HIS A 12 -23.41 -15.29 -9.56
C HIS A 12 -22.09 -15.61 -8.84
N THR A 13 -21.29 -16.51 -9.39
CA THR A 13 -19.98 -16.86 -8.83
C THR A 13 -19.04 -15.66 -8.87
N VAL A 14 -18.96 -14.94 -9.98
CA VAL A 14 -18.17 -13.72 -10.14
C VAL A 14 -18.62 -12.65 -9.15
N GLU A 15 -19.92 -12.39 -9.01
CA GLU A 15 -20.44 -11.39 -8.07
C GLU A 15 -20.11 -11.75 -6.62
N ASN A 16 -20.23 -13.02 -6.22
CA ASN A 16 -19.84 -13.45 -4.89
C ASN A 16 -18.35 -13.22 -4.63
N ARG A 17 -17.47 -13.50 -5.59
CA ARG A 17 -16.03 -13.27 -5.46
C ARG A 17 -15.68 -11.78 -5.38
N LYS A 18 -16.34 -10.95 -6.17
CA LYS A 18 -16.25 -9.50 -6.10
C LYS A 18 -16.60 -9.00 -4.71
N VAL A 19 -17.72 -9.43 -4.12
CA VAL A 19 -18.13 -9.02 -2.77
C VAL A 19 -17.10 -9.43 -1.72
N VAL A 20 -16.51 -10.63 -1.80
CA VAL A 20 -15.48 -11.07 -0.87
C VAL A 20 -14.23 -10.19 -0.98
N LEU A 21 -13.77 -9.89 -2.20
CA LEU A 21 -12.63 -9.00 -2.43
C LEU A 21 -12.91 -7.58 -1.93
N GLU A 22 -14.07 -7.02 -2.25
CA GLU A 22 -14.47 -5.68 -1.79
C GLU A 22 -14.50 -5.58 -0.27
N ASN A 23 -15.02 -6.59 0.43
CA ASN A 23 -15.06 -6.60 1.89
C ASN A 23 -13.65 -6.66 2.50
N ASP A 24 -12.75 -7.49 1.95
CA ASP A 24 -11.36 -7.57 2.40
C ASP A 24 -10.63 -6.22 2.20
N MET A 25 -10.82 -5.60 1.04
CA MET A 25 -10.25 -4.28 0.75
C MET A 25 -10.79 -3.18 1.67
N ILE A 26 -12.10 -3.21 1.99
CA ILE A 26 -12.72 -2.27 2.92
C ILE A 26 -12.16 -2.45 4.34
N GLU A 27 -11.97 -3.68 4.80
CA GLU A 27 -11.40 -3.97 6.12
C GLU A 27 -9.97 -3.42 6.23
N GLN A 28 -9.13 -3.66 5.23
CA GLN A 28 -7.77 -3.14 5.17
C GLN A 28 -7.75 -1.60 5.14
N TRP A 29 -8.62 -0.99 4.35
CA TRP A 29 -8.76 0.46 4.29
C TRP A 29 -9.18 1.08 5.63
N SER A 30 -10.16 0.49 6.31
CA SER A 30 -10.63 0.96 7.61
C SER A 30 -9.52 0.91 8.67
N SER A 31 -8.65 -0.09 8.60
CA SER A 31 -7.51 -0.21 9.50
C SER A 31 -6.48 0.91 9.28
N VAL A 32 -6.13 1.22 8.04
CA VAL A 32 -5.19 2.32 7.72
C VAL A 32 -5.71 3.66 8.24
N ASN A 33 -6.98 3.95 8.03
CA ASN A 33 -7.58 5.21 8.51
C ASN A 33 -7.60 5.32 10.04
N LYS A 34 -7.85 4.22 10.74
CA LYS A 34 -7.83 4.19 12.22
C LYS A 34 -6.43 4.46 12.77
N GLU A 35 -5.39 3.96 12.13
CA GLU A 35 -4.02 4.15 12.59
C GLU A 35 -3.52 5.58 12.41
N SER A 36 -4.13 6.36 11.53
CA SER A 36 -3.84 7.79 11.35
C SER A 36 -4.00 8.59 12.65
N ASP A 37 -4.98 8.27 13.50
CA ASP A 37 -5.20 8.93 14.79
C ASP A 37 -4.06 8.58 15.80
N ASN A 38 -3.60 7.34 15.81
CA ASN A 38 -2.48 6.90 16.64
C ASN A 38 -1.19 7.61 16.25
N LEU A 39 -0.94 7.73 14.95
CA LEU A 39 0.22 8.44 14.39
C LEU A 39 0.21 9.92 14.76
N SER A 40 -0.96 10.58 14.68
CA SER A 40 -1.13 11.98 15.08
C SER A 40 -0.84 12.20 16.56
N SER A 41 -1.25 11.26 17.41
CA SER A 41 -0.97 11.31 18.85
C SER A 41 0.52 11.16 19.16
N ALA A 42 1.21 10.28 18.47
CA ALA A 42 2.66 10.12 18.57
C ALA A 42 3.42 11.37 18.08
N LEU A 43 2.97 11.96 16.96
CA LEU A 43 3.53 13.20 16.43
C LEU A 43 3.41 14.35 17.43
N THR A 44 2.25 14.52 18.06
CA THR A 44 2.03 15.53 19.10
C THR A 44 3.08 15.45 20.22
N LYS A 45 3.40 14.22 20.65
CA LYS A 45 4.42 14.01 21.70
C LYS A 45 5.82 14.40 21.21
N VAL A 46 6.18 14.01 20.01
CA VAL A 46 7.50 14.32 19.44
C VAL A 46 7.67 15.83 19.26
N LEU A 47 6.67 16.53 18.69
CA LEU A 47 6.68 17.98 18.54
C LEU A 47 6.81 18.69 19.90
N SER A 48 6.07 18.24 20.91
CA SER A 48 6.14 18.79 22.26
C SER A 48 7.51 18.60 22.90
N ASN A 49 8.11 17.43 22.77
CA ASN A 49 9.44 17.11 23.33
C ASN A 49 10.52 18.02 22.72
N HIS A 50 10.42 18.34 21.44
CA HIS A 50 11.37 19.19 20.74
C HIS A 50 11.00 20.69 20.75
N GLN A 51 9.84 21.06 21.33
CA GLN A 51 9.30 22.43 21.29
C GLN A 51 9.25 22.97 19.84
N MET A 52 8.80 22.15 18.92
CA MET A 52 8.86 22.33 17.47
C MET A 52 7.46 22.38 16.88
N ASP A 53 7.28 23.19 15.85
CA ASP A 53 6.08 23.20 15.01
C ASP A 53 6.21 22.25 13.81
N MET A 54 5.18 22.18 12.97
CA MET A 54 5.16 21.33 11.80
C MET A 54 6.20 21.73 10.75
N GLN A 55 6.49 23.01 10.60
CA GLN A 55 7.52 23.48 9.67
C GLN A 55 8.91 22.99 10.11
N GLY A 56 9.20 23.07 11.39
CA GLY A 56 10.44 22.53 11.95
C GLY A 56 10.55 21.01 11.79
N PHE A 57 9.45 20.28 11.98
CA PHE A 57 9.40 18.84 11.78
C PHE A 57 9.66 18.44 10.32
N MET A 58 9.03 19.14 9.37
CA MET A 58 9.20 18.88 7.93
C MET A 58 10.65 19.15 7.48
N GLY A 59 11.35 20.10 8.10
CA GLY A 59 12.76 20.43 7.82
C GLY A 59 13.79 19.62 8.61
N SER A 60 13.38 18.71 9.51
CA SER A 60 14.30 18.01 10.41
C SER A 60 14.30 16.50 10.23
N GLY A 61 15.12 15.98 9.33
CA GLY A 61 15.27 14.55 9.13
C GLY A 61 15.60 13.75 10.41
N LYS A 62 16.32 14.37 11.36
CA LYS A 62 16.64 13.74 12.64
C LYS A 62 15.38 13.53 13.52
N VAL A 63 14.52 14.54 13.59
CA VAL A 63 13.27 14.44 14.38
C VAL A 63 12.26 13.52 13.68
N GLN A 64 12.26 13.51 12.35
CA GLN A 64 11.51 12.55 11.57
C GLN A 64 11.94 11.10 11.84
N GLU A 65 13.23 10.82 11.93
CA GLU A 65 13.74 9.48 12.31
C GLU A 65 13.29 9.08 13.71
N GLU A 66 13.36 9.97 14.70
CA GLU A 66 12.86 9.71 16.06
C GLU A 66 11.34 9.41 16.06
N TYR A 67 10.58 10.15 15.27
CA TYR A 67 9.16 9.88 15.12
C TYR A 67 8.90 8.49 14.51
N LEU A 68 9.63 8.12 13.44
CA LEU A 68 9.54 6.80 12.83
C LEU A 68 9.89 5.69 13.83
N GLU A 69 10.94 5.86 14.63
CA GLU A 69 11.29 4.90 15.69
C GLU A 69 10.17 4.73 16.73
N THR A 70 9.47 5.83 17.06
CA THR A 70 8.37 5.82 18.02
C THR A 70 7.17 5.00 17.51
N VAL A 71 6.86 5.08 16.22
CA VAL A 71 5.65 4.46 15.66
C VAL A 71 5.89 3.09 15.00
N PHE A 72 7.13 2.75 14.72
CA PHE A 72 7.47 1.58 13.91
C PHE A 72 6.96 0.27 14.48
N TYR A 73 7.10 0.07 15.80
CA TYR A 73 6.63 -1.16 16.45
C TYR A 73 5.12 -1.37 16.22
N ASP A 74 4.33 -0.33 16.48
CA ASP A 74 2.87 -0.41 16.34
C ASP A 74 2.46 -0.68 14.88
N MET A 75 3.17 -0.09 13.92
CA MET A 75 2.90 -0.32 12.49
C MET A 75 3.22 -1.76 12.06
N VAL A 76 4.29 -2.35 12.58
CA VAL A 76 4.60 -3.77 12.31
C VAL A 76 3.55 -4.70 12.94
N GLU A 77 3.03 -4.38 14.13
CA GLU A 77 1.92 -5.13 14.73
C GLU A 77 0.64 -5.01 13.87
N VAL A 78 0.36 -3.83 13.32
CA VAL A 78 -0.77 -3.62 12.39
C VAL A 78 -0.61 -4.48 11.13
N LEU A 79 0.59 -4.53 10.54
CA LEU A 79 0.90 -5.38 9.39
C LEU A 79 0.54 -6.85 9.68
N GLN A 80 1.06 -7.38 10.77
CA GLN A 80 0.86 -8.78 11.14
C GLN A 80 -0.60 -9.08 11.54
N TYR A 81 -1.28 -8.11 12.19
CA TYR A 81 -2.67 -8.29 12.59
C TYR A 81 -3.61 -8.34 11.38
N ASN A 82 -3.40 -7.48 10.39
CA ASN A 82 -4.27 -7.38 9.22
C ASN A 82 -3.94 -8.39 8.12
N SER A 83 -2.84 -9.14 8.25
CA SER A 83 -2.41 -10.11 7.24
C SER A 83 -2.27 -9.49 5.84
N THR A 84 -1.78 -8.26 5.77
CA THR A 84 -1.45 -7.57 4.51
C THR A 84 -0.05 -7.93 4.04
N SER A 85 0.22 -7.79 2.75
CA SER A 85 1.54 -8.12 2.17
C SER A 85 2.63 -7.12 2.56
N GLY A 86 2.25 -5.93 3.01
CA GLY A 86 3.20 -4.92 3.48
C GLY A 86 2.52 -3.69 4.07
N ILE A 87 3.31 -2.91 4.79
CA ILE A 87 2.93 -1.60 5.35
C ILE A 87 4.05 -0.60 5.10
N PHE A 88 3.68 0.63 4.81
CA PHE A 88 4.65 1.71 4.64
C PHE A 88 4.15 3.02 5.25
N LEU A 89 5.10 3.81 5.69
CA LEU A 89 4.92 5.19 6.11
C LEU A 89 6.00 6.03 5.44
N VAL A 90 5.60 7.06 4.71
CA VAL A 90 6.52 8.03 4.08
C VAL A 90 6.20 9.41 4.63
N LEU A 91 7.20 10.09 5.15
CA LEU A 91 7.07 11.45 5.65
C LEU A 91 7.37 12.45 4.55
N GLY A 92 6.57 13.50 4.48
CA GLY A 92 6.88 14.67 3.67
C GLY A 92 8.11 15.42 4.21
N ASN A 93 8.66 16.29 3.41
CA ASN A 93 9.75 17.19 3.79
C ASN A 93 9.41 18.62 3.36
N ASP A 94 10.31 19.56 3.63
CA ASP A 94 10.18 20.98 3.27
C ASP A 94 10.65 21.28 1.83
N GLY A 95 10.95 20.24 1.04
CA GLY A 95 11.37 20.35 -0.35
C GLY A 95 10.22 20.57 -1.31
N ASP A 96 10.56 20.86 -2.56
CA ASP A 96 9.61 21.00 -3.67
C ASP A 96 9.15 19.61 -4.16
N THR A 97 7.86 19.35 -4.09
CA THR A 97 7.26 18.08 -4.53
C THR A 97 7.36 17.81 -6.03
N ASP A 98 7.60 18.83 -6.85
CA ASP A 98 7.80 18.67 -8.29
C ASP A 98 9.25 18.29 -8.66
N SER A 99 10.13 18.30 -7.68
CA SER A 99 11.56 17.99 -7.83
C SER A 99 11.91 16.62 -7.27
N GLU A 100 13.00 16.05 -7.79
CA GLU A 100 13.62 14.84 -7.24
C GLU A 100 14.04 15.08 -5.78
N GLY A 101 13.78 14.11 -4.91
CA GLY A 101 14.08 14.25 -3.50
C GLY A 101 14.13 12.93 -2.72
N GLU A 102 14.76 13.01 -1.55
CA GLU A 102 14.79 11.92 -0.58
C GLU A 102 13.79 12.17 0.55
N TYR A 103 13.08 11.13 0.94
CA TYR A 103 12.01 11.17 1.93
C TYR A 103 12.26 10.11 3.00
N LYS A 104 12.11 10.49 4.26
CA LYS A 104 12.21 9.59 5.40
C LYS A 104 10.96 8.71 5.49
N GLY A 105 11.14 7.46 5.90
CA GLY A 105 10.03 6.54 6.07
C GLY A 105 10.47 5.11 6.30
N PHE A 106 9.54 4.20 6.18
CA PHE A 106 9.82 2.76 6.14
C PHE A 106 8.83 2.05 5.24
N TRP A 107 9.24 0.89 4.73
CA TRP A 107 8.41 -0.10 4.05
C TRP A 107 8.82 -1.48 4.53
N VAL A 108 7.89 -2.18 5.17
CA VAL A 108 8.08 -3.56 5.62
C VAL A 108 7.11 -4.44 4.88
N ARG A 109 7.64 -5.52 4.29
CA ARG A 109 6.87 -6.54 3.60
C ARG A 109 6.78 -7.80 4.45
N ASP A 110 5.63 -8.46 4.40
CA ASP A 110 5.41 -9.80 4.93
C ASP A 110 5.41 -10.79 3.76
N SER A 111 6.36 -11.73 3.77
CA SER A 111 6.50 -12.73 2.71
C SER A 111 5.51 -13.88 2.83
N ASP A 112 4.85 -14.02 3.99
CA ASP A 112 3.79 -15.01 4.24
C ASP A 112 2.66 -14.42 5.10
N PRO A 113 1.84 -13.51 4.55
CA PRO A 113 0.82 -12.77 5.30
C PRO A 113 -0.26 -13.67 5.96
N GLN A 114 -0.36 -14.93 5.53
CA GLN A 114 -1.34 -15.89 6.07
C GLN A 114 -0.84 -16.57 7.34
N THR A 115 0.46 -16.53 7.62
CA THR A 115 1.08 -17.19 8.76
C THR A 115 1.61 -16.16 9.76
N LYS A 116 0.96 -16.02 10.90
CA LYS A 116 1.43 -15.12 11.96
C LYS A 116 2.64 -15.73 12.65
N THR A 117 3.84 -15.30 12.29
CA THR A 117 5.10 -15.78 12.83
C THR A 117 5.57 -14.88 13.97
N ALA A 118 5.54 -15.34 15.20
CA ALA A 118 6.02 -14.58 16.35
C ALA A 118 7.51 -14.17 16.28
N SER A 119 8.31 -14.91 15.51
CA SER A 119 9.73 -14.64 15.28
C SER A 119 10.00 -13.55 14.24
N ARG A 120 8.99 -13.09 13.50
CA ARG A 120 9.11 -12.09 12.42
C ARG A 120 10.16 -12.43 11.35
N THR A 121 10.47 -13.70 11.16
CA THR A 121 11.46 -14.16 10.18
C THR A 121 10.96 -14.07 8.74
N ASP A 122 9.69 -13.87 8.55
CA ASP A 122 8.95 -13.65 7.32
C ASP A 122 8.84 -12.16 6.93
N LEU A 123 9.27 -11.25 7.82
CA LEU A 123 9.28 -9.83 7.54
C LEU A 123 10.59 -9.39 6.89
N LEU A 124 10.47 -8.55 5.86
CA LEU A 124 11.58 -7.95 5.12
C LEU A 124 11.41 -6.43 5.07
N MET A 125 12.47 -5.70 5.42
CA MET A 125 12.49 -4.24 5.27
C MET A 125 13.02 -3.86 3.90
N GLU A 126 12.22 -3.18 3.11
CA GLU A 126 12.63 -2.63 1.81
C GLU A 126 13.14 -1.20 1.90
N ARG A 127 12.53 -0.40 2.78
CA ARG A 127 12.93 0.99 3.06
C ARG A 127 12.94 1.22 4.55
N GLY A 128 13.84 2.08 4.99
CA GLY A 128 13.92 2.49 6.39
C GLY A 128 15.33 2.41 6.96
N SER A 129 15.56 3.09 8.07
CA SER A 129 16.85 3.08 8.74
C SER A 129 17.20 1.69 9.30
N LYS A 130 18.50 1.37 9.33
CA LYS A 130 18.98 0.11 9.93
C LYS A 130 18.58 -0.03 11.40
N VAL A 131 18.42 1.09 12.11
CA VAL A 131 18.01 1.09 13.53
C VAL A 131 16.64 0.44 13.68
N LEU A 132 15.66 0.78 12.81
CA LEU A 132 14.33 0.18 12.83
C LEU A 132 14.40 -1.34 12.63
N SER A 133 15.15 -1.80 11.64
CA SER A 133 15.35 -3.22 11.35
C SER A 133 15.98 -3.96 12.54
N GLN A 134 17.04 -3.40 13.13
CA GLN A 134 17.75 -4.00 14.25
C GLN A 134 16.89 -4.08 15.52
N ASN A 135 16.15 -3.02 15.83
CA ASN A 135 15.29 -2.96 17.03
C ASN A 135 14.20 -4.05 17.04
N MET A 136 13.77 -4.49 15.86
CA MET A 136 12.73 -5.52 15.74
C MET A 136 13.23 -6.83 15.18
N SER A 137 14.53 -6.98 14.90
CA SER A 137 15.14 -8.16 14.28
C SER A 137 14.52 -8.52 12.92
N ILE A 138 14.12 -7.51 12.15
CA ILE A 138 13.60 -7.66 10.80
C ILE A 138 14.78 -7.69 9.82
N SER A 139 14.79 -8.64 8.89
CA SER A 139 15.83 -8.74 7.87
C SER A 139 15.68 -7.62 6.83
N LEU A 140 16.82 -7.16 6.29
CA LEU A 140 16.82 -6.23 5.17
C LEU A 140 16.58 -7.00 3.87
N ASP A 141 15.75 -6.46 3.00
CA ASP A 141 15.57 -6.97 1.64
C ASP A 141 16.82 -6.73 0.78
N THR A 142 16.98 -7.48 -0.31
CA THR A 142 18.08 -7.28 -1.27
C THR A 142 18.00 -5.94 -1.98
N SER A 143 16.81 -5.36 -2.10
CA SER A 143 16.51 -4.04 -2.67
C SER A 143 16.50 -2.92 -1.63
N TRP A 144 16.97 -3.17 -0.42
CA TRP A 144 16.89 -2.23 0.68
C TRP A 144 17.64 -0.92 0.43
N HIS A 145 16.96 0.19 0.77
CA HIS A 145 17.54 1.53 0.89
C HIS A 145 17.09 2.20 2.19
N THR A 146 17.90 3.13 2.70
CA THR A 146 17.62 3.85 3.95
C THR A 146 16.40 4.78 3.80
N ASP A 147 16.27 5.45 2.66
CA ASP A 147 15.27 6.47 2.38
C ASP A 147 14.51 6.13 1.08
N PHE A 148 13.37 6.78 0.89
CA PHE A 148 12.67 6.77 -0.38
C PHE A 148 13.29 7.82 -1.30
N HIS A 149 13.53 7.46 -2.53
CA HIS A 149 14.01 8.35 -3.57
C HIS A 149 12.93 8.51 -4.63
N PHE A 150 12.31 9.68 -4.70
CA PHE A 150 11.24 9.98 -5.65
C PHE A 150 11.71 10.97 -6.71
N GLN A 151 11.19 10.80 -7.92
CA GLN A 151 11.57 11.63 -9.08
C GLN A 151 10.84 12.98 -9.12
N GLY A 152 9.80 13.14 -8.29
CA GLY A 152 8.90 14.29 -8.28
C GLY A 152 7.51 13.93 -8.78
N ASN A 153 6.53 14.74 -8.38
CA ASN A 153 5.12 14.52 -8.68
C ASN A 153 4.89 14.41 -10.21
N GLY A 154 4.20 13.33 -10.61
CA GLY A 154 3.86 13.04 -12.00
C GLY A 154 5.05 12.68 -12.90
N LYS A 155 6.24 12.43 -12.37
CA LYS A 155 7.41 12.03 -13.15
C LYS A 155 7.54 10.51 -13.30
N ARG A 156 7.08 9.74 -12.32
CA ARG A 156 7.16 8.29 -12.29
C ARG A 156 5.88 7.71 -11.67
N ASP A 157 5.16 6.89 -12.41
CA ASP A 157 3.90 6.27 -11.96
C ASP A 157 4.08 5.44 -10.68
N ALA A 158 5.26 4.82 -10.49
CA ALA A 158 5.58 4.04 -9.29
C ALA A 158 5.67 4.90 -8.01
N ASP A 159 5.76 6.23 -8.12
CA ASP A 159 5.79 7.16 -6.99
C ASP A 159 4.38 7.69 -6.64
N ASP A 160 3.36 7.36 -7.45
CA ASP A 160 1.99 7.83 -7.30
C ASP A 160 1.35 7.41 -5.97
N PHE A 161 1.77 6.28 -5.37
CA PHE A 161 1.28 5.84 -4.07
C PHE A 161 1.55 6.87 -2.95
N PHE A 162 2.59 7.69 -3.11
CA PHE A 162 2.92 8.79 -2.22
C PHE A 162 2.31 10.12 -2.72
N TYR A 163 2.59 10.51 -3.97
CA TYR A 163 2.21 11.83 -4.45
C TYR A 163 0.71 12.03 -4.60
N GLN A 164 -0.04 11.04 -5.08
CA GLN A 164 -1.48 11.22 -5.32
C GLN A 164 -2.27 11.56 -4.05
N PRO A 165 -2.19 10.79 -2.95
CA PRO A 165 -2.87 11.16 -1.72
C PRO A 165 -2.26 12.41 -1.07
N TYR A 166 -0.94 12.60 -1.13
CA TYR A 166 -0.24 13.74 -0.52
C TYR A 166 -0.71 15.07 -1.14
N ILE A 167 -0.55 15.24 -2.45
CA ILE A 167 -0.93 16.46 -3.19
C ILE A 167 -2.44 16.70 -3.14
N THR A 168 -3.24 15.63 -3.25
CA THR A 168 -4.69 15.76 -3.11
C THR A 168 -5.06 16.33 -1.74
N ALA A 169 -4.45 15.82 -0.67
CA ALA A 169 -4.72 16.33 0.67
C ALA A 169 -4.27 17.79 0.85
N GLU A 170 -3.12 18.20 0.31
CA GLU A 170 -2.68 19.60 0.34
C GLU A 170 -3.72 20.54 -0.29
N ASN A 171 -4.35 20.12 -1.39
CA ASN A 171 -5.38 20.91 -2.05
C ASN A 171 -6.70 20.98 -1.27
N TYR A 172 -6.95 20.05 -0.35
CA TYR A 172 -8.22 19.94 0.40
C TYR A 172 -8.08 20.20 1.91
N VAL A 173 -6.89 20.48 2.42
CA VAL A 173 -6.63 20.65 3.87
C VAL A 173 -7.49 21.74 4.53
N ASP A 174 -7.87 22.77 3.79
CA ASP A 174 -8.77 23.85 4.24
C ASP A 174 -10.25 23.60 3.94
N SER A 175 -10.57 22.49 3.28
CA SER A 175 -11.95 22.11 2.96
C SER A 175 -12.62 21.39 4.13
N ARG A 176 -13.95 21.16 3.99
CA ARG A 176 -14.71 20.31 4.92
C ARG A 176 -14.63 18.81 4.54
N THR A 177 -13.82 18.46 3.57
CA THR A 177 -13.66 17.08 3.12
C THR A 177 -12.93 16.29 4.21
N SER A 178 -13.49 15.16 4.61
CA SER A 178 -12.80 14.24 5.51
C SER A 178 -11.57 13.65 4.81
N MET A 179 -10.43 13.66 5.49
CA MET A 179 -9.18 13.09 4.96
C MET A 179 -9.31 11.60 4.66
N GLU A 180 -10.18 10.89 5.36
CA GLU A 180 -10.53 9.49 5.10
C GLU A 180 -11.03 9.24 3.66
N ASN A 181 -11.65 10.26 3.03
CA ASN A 181 -12.13 10.17 1.66
C ASN A 181 -11.06 10.51 0.61
N LEU A 182 -9.84 10.83 1.03
CA LEU A 182 -8.72 11.17 0.16
C LEU A 182 -7.72 10.02 -0.02
N GLY A 183 -8.11 8.80 0.36
CA GLY A 183 -7.30 7.60 0.12
C GLY A 183 -7.18 7.28 -1.36
N TYR A 184 -6.06 6.67 -1.72
CA TYR A 184 -5.69 6.36 -3.10
C TYR A 184 -5.34 4.88 -3.26
N TRP A 185 -6.00 4.20 -4.20
CA TRP A 185 -5.60 2.90 -4.68
C TRP A 185 -4.69 3.06 -5.90
N SER A 186 -3.48 2.53 -5.81
CA SER A 186 -2.53 2.60 -6.92
C SER A 186 -2.92 1.66 -8.07
N LYS A 187 -2.44 1.98 -9.28
CA LYS A 187 -2.28 0.97 -10.33
C LYS A 187 -1.22 -0.04 -9.89
N PRO A 188 -1.19 -1.23 -10.50
CA PRO A 188 -0.12 -2.19 -10.24
C PRO A 188 1.24 -1.62 -10.62
N PHE A 189 2.21 -1.74 -9.71
CA PHE A 189 3.57 -1.28 -9.93
C PHE A 189 4.60 -2.18 -9.24
N ILE A 190 5.87 -1.94 -9.53
CA ILE A 190 7.02 -2.54 -8.88
C ILE A 190 7.83 -1.40 -8.27
N LEU A 191 8.18 -1.51 -6.99
CA LEU A 191 8.89 -0.43 -6.28
C LEU A 191 10.28 -0.18 -6.88
N GLU A 192 11.00 -1.25 -7.24
CA GLU A 192 12.33 -1.19 -7.86
C GLU A 192 12.39 -2.04 -9.12
N GLU A 193 12.45 -1.42 -10.29
CA GLU A 193 12.45 -2.09 -11.59
C GLU A 193 13.73 -2.89 -11.89
N PHE A 194 14.84 -2.57 -11.23
CA PHE A 194 16.15 -3.16 -11.51
C PHE A 194 16.40 -4.49 -10.79
N TYR A 195 15.56 -4.88 -9.85
CA TYR A 195 15.71 -6.14 -9.13
C TYR A 195 14.88 -7.25 -9.78
N LYS A 196 15.47 -8.46 -9.80
CA LYS A 196 14.90 -9.65 -10.46
C LYS A 196 13.62 -10.18 -9.81
N ASP A 197 13.27 -9.68 -8.65
CA ASP A 197 12.04 -10.04 -7.96
C ASP A 197 10.92 -9.15 -8.49
N ASN A 198 10.20 -9.67 -9.48
CA ASN A 198 9.07 -9.02 -10.12
C ASN A 198 7.83 -8.98 -9.21
N HIS A 199 8.02 -8.54 -7.96
CA HIS A 199 6.91 -8.40 -7.03
C HIS A 199 6.02 -7.21 -7.43
N LYS A 200 5.03 -7.51 -8.27
CA LYS A 200 4.01 -6.55 -8.67
C LYS A 200 2.98 -6.42 -7.55
N MET A 201 2.63 -5.20 -7.18
CA MET A 201 1.73 -4.91 -6.08
C MET A 201 0.75 -3.80 -6.44
N ILE A 202 -0.33 -3.71 -5.70
CA ILE A 202 -1.17 -2.51 -5.55
C ILE A 202 -1.05 -2.00 -4.13
N THR A 203 -1.27 -0.72 -3.92
CA THR A 203 -1.27 -0.12 -2.58
C THR A 203 -2.54 0.67 -2.33
N TYR A 204 -3.00 0.66 -1.08
CA TYR A 204 -3.90 1.68 -0.58
C TYR A 204 -3.12 2.65 0.29
N SER A 205 -3.24 3.94 0.02
CA SER A 205 -2.50 5.01 0.66
C SER A 205 -3.45 6.07 1.19
N ALA A 206 -3.26 6.50 2.44
CA ALA A 206 -4.03 7.58 3.07
C ALA A 206 -3.08 8.72 3.48
N PRO A 207 -3.47 9.98 3.24
CA PRO A 207 -2.67 11.12 3.66
C PRO A 207 -2.72 11.29 5.18
N LEU A 208 -1.62 11.71 5.75
CA LEU A 208 -1.49 12.05 7.15
C LEU A 208 -1.48 13.59 7.31
N VAL A 209 -2.42 14.09 8.07
CA VAL A 209 -2.60 15.54 8.27
C VAL A 209 -2.57 15.87 9.75
N TYR A 210 -1.81 16.89 10.11
CA TYR A 210 -1.74 17.42 11.45
C TYR A 210 -1.69 18.96 11.40
N ASP A 211 -2.58 19.60 12.15
CA ASP A 211 -2.70 21.07 12.20
C ASP A 211 -2.68 21.72 10.80
N LYS A 212 -3.50 21.20 9.88
CA LYS A 212 -3.61 21.63 8.48
C LYS A 212 -2.34 21.45 7.63
N THR A 213 -1.38 20.70 8.11
CA THR A 213 -0.18 20.35 7.34
C THR A 213 -0.25 18.87 6.96
N VAL A 214 -0.14 18.57 5.68
CA VAL A 214 0.06 17.20 5.20
C VAL A 214 1.50 16.83 5.50
N TYR A 215 1.72 15.86 6.39
CA TYR A 215 3.06 15.52 6.84
C TYR A 215 3.57 14.16 6.37
N GLY A 216 2.72 13.41 5.68
CA GLY A 216 3.12 12.11 5.16
C GLY A 216 1.97 11.32 4.57
N VAL A 217 2.28 10.07 4.25
CA VAL A 217 1.35 9.08 3.71
C VAL A 217 1.57 7.75 4.41
N LEU A 218 0.49 7.18 4.93
CA LEU A 218 0.47 5.81 5.45
C LEU A 218 -0.22 4.92 4.43
N GLY A 219 0.30 3.72 4.21
CA GLY A 219 -0.37 2.79 3.32
C GLY A 219 -0.04 1.33 3.56
N ILE A 220 -0.79 0.49 2.90
CA ILE A 220 -0.62 -0.96 2.87
C ILE A 220 -0.33 -1.43 1.45
N GLU A 221 0.39 -2.54 1.37
CA GLU A 221 0.67 -3.26 0.15
C GLU A 221 -0.21 -4.50 0.05
N VAL A 222 -0.70 -4.77 -1.16
CA VAL A 222 -1.34 -6.03 -1.52
C VAL A 222 -0.60 -6.59 -2.72
N GLY A 223 0.08 -7.72 -2.54
CA GLY A 223 0.77 -8.41 -3.64
C GLY A 223 -0.23 -8.88 -4.69
N VAL A 224 0.07 -8.65 -5.97
CA VAL A 224 -0.81 -9.09 -7.07
C VAL A 224 -1.03 -10.61 -7.03
N ASN A 225 0.00 -11.37 -6.65
CA ASN A 225 -0.12 -12.82 -6.51
C ASN A 225 -1.07 -13.23 -5.37
N ASP A 226 -1.22 -12.41 -4.33
CA ASP A 226 -2.16 -12.68 -3.23
C ASP A 226 -3.60 -12.45 -3.66
N LEU A 227 -3.85 -11.64 -4.68
CA LEU A 227 -5.18 -11.42 -5.22
C LEU A 227 -5.74 -12.66 -5.91
N THR A 228 -4.91 -13.55 -6.46
CA THR A 228 -5.37 -14.77 -7.13
C THR A 228 -6.11 -15.72 -6.20
N LYS A 229 -5.84 -15.66 -4.88
CA LYS A 229 -6.55 -16.47 -3.87
C LYS A 229 -8.06 -16.19 -3.81
N PHE A 230 -8.49 -15.00 -4.26
CA PHE A 230 -9.91 -14.65 -4.33
C PHE A 230 -10.63 -15.27 -5.54
N PHE A 231 -9.88 -15.87 -6.48
CA PHE A 231 -10.36 -16.41 -7.75
C PHE A 231 -9.97 -17.89 -7.94
N PRO A 232 -10.33 -18.80 -7.02
CA PRO A 232 -9.89 -20.18 -7.11
C PRO A 232 -10.54 -20.88 -8.30
N VAL A 233 -9.72 -21.52 -9.16
CA VAL A 233 -10.15 -22.26 -10.36
C VAL A 233 -11.19 -23.34 -10.06
N LYS A 234 -11.17 -23.92 -8.86
CA LYS A 234 -12.17 -24.93 -8.43
C LYS A 234 -13.61 -24.42 -8.43
N ASP A 235 -13.81 -23.11 -8.44
CA ASP A 235 -15.14 -22.49 -8.50
C ASP A 235 -15.65 -22.38 -9.95
N LEU A 236 -14.75 -22.52 -10.93
CA LEU A 236 -15.09 -22.63 -12.35
C LEU A 236 -15.38 -24.10 -12.63
N ASP A 237 -16.63 -24.46 -12.56
CA ASP A 237 -17.13 -25.83 -12.74
C ASP A 237 -16.45 -26.49 -13.94
N SER A 238 -15.76 -27.59 -13.80
CA SER A 238 -15.11 -28.49 -14.76
C SER A 238 -14.88 -28.04 -16.23
N ASP A 239 -15.15 -26.79 -16.58
CA ASP A 239 -14.86 -26.21 -17.89
C ASP A 239 -13.39 -25.82 -17.98
N LEU A 240 -12.60 -26.66 -18.63
CA LEU A 240 -11.15 -26.50 -18.81
C LEU A 240 -10.75 -25.21 -19.57
N ASN A 241 -11.72 -24.50 -20.14
CA ASN A 241 -11.50 -23.27 -20.90
C ASN A 241 -11.90 -22.00 -20.13
N ALA A 242 -12.40 -22.13 -18.91
CA ALA A 242 -12.78 -20.99 -18.08
C ALA A 242 -11.58 -20.37 -17.36
N GLY A 243 -11.71 -19.12 -16.94
CA GLY A 243 -10.71 -18.39 -16.16
C GLY A 243 -11.32 -17.18 -15.46
N PHE A 244 -10.66 -16.73 -14.42
CA PHE A 244 -10.91 -15.44 -13.79
C PHE A 244 -9.83 -14.44 -14.17
N ALA A 245 -10.20 -13.18 -14.29
CA ALA A 245 -9.27 -12.08 -14.43
C ALA A 245 -9.72 -10.87 -13.59
N LEU A 246 -8.79 -10.28 -12.88
CA LEU A 246 -8.89 -8.93 -12.34
C LEU A 246 -8.17 -8.01 -13.30
N VAL A 247 -8.84 -6.97 -13.76
CA VAL A 247 -8.30 -6.04 -14.76
C VAL A 247 -8.47 -4.59 -14.31
N VAL A 248 -7.57 -3.73 -14.73
CA VAL A 248 -7.76 -2.27 -14.69
C VAL A 248 -8.38 -1.84 -15.99
N ASP A 249 -9.48 -1.11 -15.93
CA ASP A 249 -10.10 -0.47 -17.09
C ASP A 249 -9.50 0.93 -17.28
N HIS A 250 -8.71 1.10 -18.32
CA HIS A 250 -8.13 2.39 -18.74
C HIS A 250 -9.09 3.21 -19.62
N GLY A 251 -10.30 2.72 -19.81
CA GLY A 251 -11.28 3.32 -20.71
C GLY A 251 -11.07 2.96 -22.19
N ASN A 252 -12.09 3.29 -23.01
CA ASN A 252 -12.09 3.04 -24.47
C ASN A 252 -11.84 1.57 -24.86
N GLY A 253 -12.17 0.61 -23.98
CA GLY A 253 -11.98 -0.82 -24.23
C GLY A 253 -10.54 -1.29 -24.05
N ASN A 254 -9.69 -0.49 -23.40
CA ASN A 254 -8.32 -0.87 -23.06
C ASN A 254 -8.27 -1.38 -21.63
N TYR A 255 -7.98 -2.67 -21.46
CA TYR A 255 -7.91 -3.36 -20.17
C TYR A 255 -6.50 -3.89 -19.92
N GLU A 256 -6.00 -3.70 -18.71
CA GLU A 256 -4.74 -4.28 -18.26
C GLU A 256 -5.04 -5.38 -17.24
N GLY A 257 -4.57 -6.60 -17.51
CA GLY A 257 -4.68 -7.72 -16.56
C GLY A 257 -3.75 -7.51 -15.37
N ILE A 258 -4.33 -7.54 -14.16
CA ILE A 258 -3.58 -7.45 -12.90
C ILE A 258 -3.24 -8.84 -12.40
N ALA A 259 -4.25 -9.67 -12.23
CA ALA A 259 -4.17 -11.03 -11.73
C ALA A 259 -5.24 -11.89 -12.41
N GLY A 260 -5.00 -13.19 -12.48
CA GLY A 260 -5.96 -14.12 -13.02
C GLY A 260 -5.51 -15.56 -12.91
N GLU A 261 -6.43 -16.46 -13.15
CA GLU A 261 -6.20 -17.89 -13.11
C GLU A 261 -7.09 -18.61 -14.14
N GLY A 262 -6.60 -19.77 -14.60
CA GLY A 262 -7.32 -20.65 -15.52
C GLY A 262 -6.85 -20.53 -16.96
N ALA A 263 -7.20 -21.56 -17.77
CA ALA A 263 -6.67 -21.72 -19.14
C ALA A 263 -6.99 -20.54 -20.07
N LEU A 264 -8.14 -19.90 -19.89
CA LEU A 264 -8.52 -18.72 -20.70
C LEU A 264 -7.62 -17.52 -20.36
N TYR A 265 -7.33 -17.28 -19.08
CA TYR A 265 -6.45 -16.19 -18.67
C TYR A 265 -5.04 -16.42 -19.20
N ASP A 266 -4.50 -17.61 -19.08
CA ASP A 266 -3.18 -17.97 -19.61
C ASP A 266 -3.07 -17.77 -21.14
N ALA A 267 -4.18 -17.92 -21.86
CA ALA A 267 -4.22 -17.74 -23.29
C ALA A 267 -4.28 -16.26 -23.74
N VAL A 268 -4.85 -15.37 -22.92
CA VAL A 268 -5.03 -13.94 -23.25
C VAL A 268 -4.00 -13.01 -22.61
N SER A 269 -3.28 -13.48 -21.59
CA SER A 269 -2.23 -12.72 -20.89
C SER A 269 -0.83 -12.83 -21.53
N ARG A 270 -0.71 -13.58 -22.64
CA ARG A 270 0.52 -13.73 -23.45
C ARG A 270 0.54 -12.75 -24.60
#